data_547dad4cfec17a22276438990eb10e6c
#
_entry.id   547dad4cfec17a22276438990eb10e6c
#
_cell.length_a   1.000
_cell.length_b   1.000
_cell.length_c   1.000
_cell.angle_alpha   90.00
_cell.angle_beta   90.00
_cell.angle_gamma   90.00
#
_symmetry.space_group_name_H-M   'P 1'
#
loop_
_entity.id
_entity.type
_entity.pdbx_description
1 polymer ?
#
loop_
_entity_poly.entity_id
_entity_poly.type
_entity_poly.pdbx_seq_one_letter_code
_entity_poly.pdbx_strand_id
1 'polypeptide(L)'
;MILVDTSIWIGHLRAGDTRLADLLDRSQVLAHPFVTGELACGNLRNRDEILRLLNDLPQSPVASPAEALHFIECNQLIGLGVGYIDIHLLAATALAENAMLWTGDKRLKKVASKMKLAFDE
;
A
#
# COMPACT_ATOMS: atom_id res chain seq x y z
N MET A 1 4.20 -4.99 10.27
CA MET A 1 2.94 -4.82 9.51
C MET A 1 3.24 -4.60 8.03
N ILE A 2 2.33 -5.00 7.18
CA ILE A 2 2.53 -4.92 5.72
C ILE A 2 1.45 -4.02 5.13
N LEU A 3 1.86 -2.93 4.50
CA LEU A 3 0.98 -2.07 3.71
C LEU A 3 0.86 -2.69 2.32
N VAL A 4 -0.36 -3.07 1.95
CA VAL A 4 -0.62 -3.81 0.71
C VAL A 4 -1.16 -2.86 -0.35
N ASP A 5 -0.46 -2.78 -1.48
CA ASP A 5 -0.83 -1.95 -2.61
C ASP A 5 -2.05 -2.51 -3.35
N THR A 6 -2.73 -1.64 -4.07
CA THR A 6 -3.93 -1.96 -4.85
C THR A 6 -3.73 -3.15 -5.78
N SER A 7 -2.57 -3.24 -6.45
CA SER A 7 -2.27 -4.33 -7.39
C SER A 7 -2.36 -5.71 -6.73
N ILE A 8 -1.85 -5.82 -5.52
CA ILE A 8 -1.88 -7.08 -4.76
C ILE A 8 -3.31 -7.41 -4.33
N TRP A 9 -4.05 -6.40 -3.83
CA TRP A 9 -5.46 -6.58 -3.47
C TRP A 9 -6.29 -7.06 -4.64
N ILE A 10 -6.11 -6.45 -5.83
CA ILE A 10 -6.85 -6.84 -7.03
C ILE A 10 -6.61 -8.32 -7.37
N GLY A 11 -5.35 -8.75 -7.33
CA GLY A 11 -5.00 -10.15 -7.58
C GLY A 11 -5.66 -11.09 -6.58
N HIS A 12 -5.64 -10.71 -5.29
CA HIS A 12 -6.27 -11.50 -4.23
C HIS A 12 -7.79 -11.61 -4.39
N LEU A 13 -8.44 -10.49 -4.71
CA LEU A 13 -9.89 -10.47 -4.86
C LEU A 13 -10.37 -11.22 -6.10
N ARG A 14 -9.52 -11.38 -7.12
CA ARG A 14 -9.83 -12.15 -8.34
C ARG A 14 -9.63 -13.64 -8.17
N ALA A 15 -8.48 -14.04 -7.63
CA ALA A 15 -8.03 -15.43 -7.69
C ALA A 15 -7.57 -15.98 -6.34
N GLY A 16 -7.56 -15.15 -5.32
CA GLY A 16 -7.00 -15.53 -4.03
C GLY A 16 -5.48 -15.50 -4.04
N ASP A 17 -4.91 -14.96 -2.99
CA ASP A 17 -3.47 -14.96 -2.74
C ASP A 17 -3.27 -15.54 -1.34
N THR A 18 -2.67 -16.72 -1.28
CA THR A 18 -2.50 -17.44 -0.01
C THR A 18 -1.63 -16.68 0.97
N ARG A 19 -0.66 -15.91 0.47
CA ARG A 19 0.22 -15.13 1.32
C ARG A 19 -0.50 -13.95 1.94
N LEU A 20 -1.32 -13.25 1.16
CA LEU A 20 -2.14 -12.17 1.68
C LEU A 20 -3.17 -12.71 2.68
N ALA A 21 -3.82 -13.83 2.36
CA ALA A 21 -4.76 -14.47 3.27
C ALA A 21 -4.11 -14.79 4.63
N ASP A 22 -2.89 -15.32 4.61
CA ASP A 22 -2.14 -15.63 5.84
C ASP A 22 -1.84 -14.37 6.65
N LEU A 23 -1.40 -13.29 5.98
CA LEU A 23 -1.13 -12.02 6.65
C LEU A 23 -2.39 -11.41 7.26
N LEU A 24 -3.53 -11.52 6.56
CA LEU A 24 -4.82 -11.07 7.08
C LEU A 24 -5.21 -11.84 8.34
N ASP A 25 -5.05 -13.17 8.31
CA ASP A 25 -5.35 -14.04 9.47
C ASP A 25 -4.49 -13.69 10.67
N ARG A 26 -3.27 -13.21 10.44
CA ARG A 26 -2.33 -12.82 11.50
C ARG A 26 -2.47 -11.37 11.93
N SER A 27 -3.42 -10.63 11.38
CA SER A 27 -3.62 -9.20 11.65
C SER A 27 -2.37 -8.37 11.32
N GLN A 28 -1.68 -8.73 10.24
CA GLN A 28 -0.43 -8.08 9.82
C GLN A 28 -0.59 -7.14 8.64
N VAL A 29 -1.82 -6.86 8.20
CA VAL A 29 -2.09 -6.02 7.03
C VAL A 29 -2.52 -4.63 7.45
N LEU A 30 -1.87 -3.62 6.88
CA LEU A 30 -2.26 -2.21 7.01
C LEU A 30 -3.08 -1.80 5.80
N ALA A 31 -4.20 -1.14 6.03
CA ALA A 31 -4.96 -0.48 4.98
C ALA A 31 -4.52 0.99 4.87
N HIS A 32 -4.69 1.56 3.68
CA HIS A 32 -4.45 2.98 3.44
C HIS A 32 -5.65 3.56 2.71
N PRO A 33 -6.13 4.76 3.05
CA PRO A 33 -7.33 5.32 2.42
C PRO A 33 -7.22 5.48 0.91
N PHE A 34 -6.03 5.71 0.36
CA PHE A 34 -5.86 5.82 -1.09
C PHE A 34 -5.99 4.46 -1.78
N VAL A 35 -5.53 3.38 -1.14
CA VAL A 35 -5.74 2.02 -1.66
C VAL A 35 -7.22 1.66 -1.59
N THR A 36 -7.85 1.92 -0.44
CA THR A 36 -9.30 1.70 -0.28
C THR A 36 -10.08 2.50 -1.33
N GLY A 37 -9.70 3.76 -1.57
CA GLY A 37 -10.31 4.60 -2.58
C GLY A 37 -10.16 4.07 -3.99
N GLU A 38 -8.96 3.60 -4.36
CA GLU A 38 -8.73 3.00 -5.68
C GLU A 38 -9.57 1.74 -5.88
N LEU A 39 -9.65 0.90 -4.86
CA LEU A 39 -10.50 -0.30 -4.92
C LEU A 39 -11.98 0.07 -5.03
N ALA A 40 -12.42 1.12 -4.33
CA ALA A 40 -13.79 1.60 -4.37
C ALA A 40 -14.19 2.14 -5.75
N CYS A 41 -13.25 2.65 -6.52
CA CYS A 41 -13.48 3.11 -7.91
C CYS A 41 -13.62 1.96 -8.90
N GLY A 42 -13.20 0.76 -8.51
CA GLY A 42 -13.25 -0.41 -9.36
C GLY A 42 -14.61 -1.11 -9.32
N ASN A 43 -14.73 -2.16 -10.13
CA ASN A 43 -15.95 -2.97 -10.21
C ASN A 43 -15.79 -4.23 -9.34
N LEU A 44 -15.95 -4.07 -8.04
CA LEU A 44 -15.75 -5.14 -7.06
C LEU A 44 -17.00 -6.00 -6.89
N ARG A 45 -16.84 -7.32 -6.83
CA ARG A 45 -17.85 -8.23 -6.31
C ARG A 45 -17.93 -8.03 -4.80
N ASN A 46 -19.15 -8.06 -4.25
CA ASN A 46 -19.37 -7.86 -2.82
C ASN A 46 -18.72 -6.57 -2.31
N ARG A 47 -18.88 -5.51 -3.09
CA ARG A 47 -18.20 -4.24 -2.86
C ARG A 47 -18.38 -3.72 -1.42
N ASP A 48 -19.61 -3.72 -0.92
CA ASP A 48 -19.90 -3.18 0.42
C ASP A 48 -19.19 -3.98 1.51
N GLU A 49 -19.15 -5.30 1.35
CA GLU A 49 -18.46 -6.19 2.28
C GLU A 49 -16.95 -5.97 2.26
N ILE A 50 -16.37 -5.85 1.06
CA ILE A 50 -14.94 -5.62 0.90
C ILE A 50 -14.52 -4.27 1.48
N LEU A 51 -15.29 -3.21 1.20
CA LEU A 51 -14.99 -1.88 1.74
C LEU A 51 -15.09 -1.84 3.27
N ARG A 52 -16.07 -2.56 3.83
CA ARG A 52 -16.21 -2.69 5.27
C ARG A 52 -15.01 -3.40 5.88
N LEU A 53 -14.56 -4.50 5.26
CA LEU A 53 -13.37 -5.24 5.69
C LEU A 53 -12.14 -4.33 5.69
N LEU A 54 -11.93 -3.58 4.61
CA LEU A 54 -10.78 -2.66 4.50
C LEU A 54 -10.82 -1.58 5.58
N ASN A 55 -12.00 -1.05 5.90
CA ASN A 55 -12.16 -0.05 6.95
C ASN A 55 -11.91 -0.62 8.34
N ASP A 56 -12.13 -1.92 8.54
CA ASP A 56 -11.93 -2.59 9.83
C ASP A 56 -10.48 -3.03 10.05
N LEU A 57 -9.65 -3.02 9.02
CA LEU A 57 -8.23 -3.34 9.16
C LEU A 57 -7.49 -2.23 9.92
N PRO A 58 -6.34 -2.55 10.53
CA PRO A 58 -5.46 -1.51 11.03
C PRO A 58 -5.11 -0.51 9.92
N GLN A 59 -5.19 0.77 10.23
CA GLN A 59 -4.96 1.84 9.26
C GLN A 59 -3.53 2.36 9.37
N SER A 60 -2.87 2.55 8.23
CA SER A 60 -1.55 3.15 8.19
C SER A 60 -1.62 4.64 8.54
N PRO A 61 -0.52 5.25 8.98
CA PRO A 61 -0.43 6.71 8.98
C PRO A 61 -0.68 7.26 7.58
N VAL A 62 -1.18 8.49 7.50
CA VAL A 62 -1.40 9.18 6.22
C VAL A 62 -0.58 10.46 6.22
N ALA A 63 0.33 10.57 5.26
CA ALA A 63 1.12 11.79 5.10
C ALA A 63 0.22 12.94 4.61
N SER A 64 0.44 14.15 5.12
CA SER A 64 -0.18 15.34 4.55
C SER A 64 0.44 15.61 3.17
N PRO A 65 -0.23 16.42 2.32
CA PRO A 65 0.39 16.84 1.05
C PRO A 65 1.76 17.51 1.24
N ALA A 66 1.93 18.31 2.26
CA ALA A 66 3.21 18.94 2.56
C ALA A 66 4.28 17.91 2.94
N GLU A 67 3.91 16.93 3.76
CA GLU A 67 4.81 15.84 4.13
C GLU A 67 5.21 14.98 2.93
N ALA A 68 4.26 14.71 2.03
CA ALA A 68 4.53 13.95 0.82
C ALA A 68 5.52 14.70 -0.09
N LEU A 69 5.36 16.00 -0.28
CA LEU A 69 6.30 16.80 -1.06
C LEU A 69 7.68 16.83 -0.42
N HIS A 70 7.75 16.98 0.88
CA HIS A 70 9.00 16.93 1.63
C HIS A 70 9.70 15.57 1.47
N PHE A 71 8.92 14.50 1.54
CA PHE A 71 9.42 13.12 1.37
C PHE A 71 10.05 12.92 -0.01
N ILE A 72 9.43 13.45 -1.07
CA ILE A 72 9.97 13.42 -2.43
C ILE A 72 11.35 14.09 -2.48
N GLU A 73 11.47 15.28 -1.90
CA GLU A 73 12.72 16.05 -1.90
C GLU A 73 13.81 15.35 -1.08
N CYS A 74 13.48 14.93 0.13
CA CYS A 74 14.46 14.32 1.03
C CYS A 74 15.00 12.98 0.52
N ASN A 75 14.20 12.26 -0.25
CA ASN A 75 14.57 10.92 -0.73
C ASN A 75 14.90 10.89 -2.21
N GLN A 76 14.96 12.07 -2.86
CA GLN A 76 15.35 12.21 -4.27
C GLN A 76 14.49 11.34 -5.19
N LEU A 77 13.18 11.40 -5.04
CA LEU A 77 12.25 10.57 -5.78
C LEU A 77 11.75 11.20 -7.08
N ILE A 78 12.38 12.28 -7.50
CA ILE A 78 12.01 13.05 -8.70
C ILE A 78 12.39 12.23 -9.94
N GLY A 79 11.45 12.11 -10.87
CA GLY A 79 11.73 11.53 -12.19
C GLY A 79 11.92 10.02 -12.22
N LEU A 80 11.50 9.30 -11.18
CA LEU A 80 11.69 7.85 -11.10
C LEU A 80 10.53 7.04 -11.70
N GLY A 81 9.53 7.72 -12.26
CA GLY A 81 8.38 7.04 -12.85
C GLY A 81 7.39 6.49 -11.82
N VAL A 82 7.45 7.01 -10.60
CA VAL A 82 6.57 6.64 -9.51
C VAL A 82 5.51 7.73 -9.37
N GLY A 83 4.23 7.36 -9.35
CA GLY A 83 3.14 8.31 -9.24
C GLY A 83 2.95 8.87 -7.83
N TYR A 84 2.12 9.92 -7.73
CA TYR A 84 1.90 10.59 -6.47
C TYR A 84 1.23 9.70 -5.42
N ILE A 85 0.28 8.87 -5.83
CA ILE A 85 -0.35 7.89 -4.92
C ILE A 85 0.72 6.94 -4.35
N ASP A 86 1.62 6.46 -5.20
CA ASP A 86 2.71 5.57 -4.78
C ASP A 86 3.64 6.26 -3.79
N ILE A 87 3.91 7.55 -3.99
CA ILE A 87 4.69 8.36 -3.03
C ILE A 87 4.00 8.38 -1.66
N HIS A 88 2.67 8.55 -1.63
CA HIS A 88 1.92 8.50 -0.37
C HIS A 88 2.04 7.14 0.32
N LEU A 89 2.04 6.05 -0.45
CA LEU A 89 2.20 4.70 0.14
C LEU A 89 3.62 4.51 0.70
N LEU A 90 4.64 5.00 0.01
CA LEU A 90 6.00 4.96 0.52
C LEU A 90 6.15 5.79 1.80
N ALA A 91 5.62 7.02 1.79
CA ALA A 91 5.66 7.90 2.94
C ALA A 91 4.92 7.31 4.14
N ALA A 92 3.74 6.72 3.91
CA ALA A 92 2.97 6.06 4.96
C ALA A 92 3.74 4.88 5.55
N THR A 93 4.40 4.08 4.71
CA THR A 93 5.23 2.96 5.15
C THR A 93 6.39 3.44 6.01
N ALA A 94 7.05 4.52 5.59
CA ALA A 94 8.16 5.10 6.35
C ALA A 94 7.71 5.69 7.68
N LEU A 95 6.51 6.28 7.75
CA LEU A 95 5.95 6.84 8.97
C LEU A 95 5.50 5.76 9.95
N ALA A 96 5.07 4.61 9.45
CA ALA A 96 4.67 3.49 10.27
C ALA A 96 5.91 2.73 10.74
N GLU A 97 6.07 2.57 12.04
CA GLU A 97 7.19 1.81 12.58
C GLU A 97 7.11 0.35 12.18
N ASN A 98 8.23 -0.21 11.71
CA ASN A 98 8.36 -1.63 11.35
C ASN A 98 7.37 -2.08 10.26
N ALA A 99 7.01 -1.18 9.36
CA ALA A 99 6.15 -1.52 8.23
C ALA A 99 6.95 -1.72 6.95
N MET A 100 6.42 -2.55 6.07
CA MET A 100 6.94 -2.79 4.73
C MET A 100 5.83 -2.61 3.72
N LEU A 101 6.18 -2.27 2.49
CA LEU A 101 5.24 -2.08 1.38
C LEU A 101 5.29 -3.28 0.46
N TRP A 102 4.13 -3.88 0.21
CA TRP A 102 3.98 -4.97 -0.75
C TRP A 102 3.26 -4.47 -2.00
N THR A 103 3.97 -4.47 -3.12
CA THR A 103 3.47 -4.00 -4.41
C THR A 103 3.87 -4.95 -5.53
N GLY A 104 3.01 -5.04 -6.55
CA GLY A 104 3.33 -5.72 -7.80
C GLY A 104 3.92 -4.81 -8.87
N ASP A 105 3.97 -3.50 -8.62
CA ASP A 105 4.55 -2.54 -9.56
C ASP A 105 6.07 -2.58 -9.45
N LYS A 106 6.74 -2.87 -10.57
CA LYS A 106 8.20 -3.04 -10.60
C LYS A 106 8.96 -1.78 -10.24
N ARG A 107 8.49 -0.62 -10.70
CA ARG A 107 9.16 0.67 -10.42
C ARG A 107 9.03 1.03 -8.95
N LEU A 108 7.83 0.89 -8.42
CA LEU A 108 7.57 1.16 -7.00
C LEU A 108 8.36 0.20 -6.11
N LYS A 109 8.38 -1.07 -6.46
CA LYS A 109 9.15 -2.08 -5.71
C LYS A 109 10.64 -1.73 -5.69
N LYS A 110 11.19 -1.29 -6.81
CA LYS A 110 12.60 -0.91 -6.91
C LYS A 110 12.92 0.26 -5.97
N VAL A 111 12.08 1.28 -5.96
CA VAL A 111 12.25 2.44 -5.08
C VAL A 111 12.11 2.00 -3.61
N ALA A 112 11.09 1.24 -3.29
CA ALA A 112 10.88 0.73 -1.93
C ALA A 112 12.07 -0.12 -1.46
N SER A 113 12.63 -0.95 -2.33
CA SER A 113 13.80 -1.78 -2.00
C SER A 113 15.02 -0.93 -1.68
N LYS A 114 15.26 0.14 -2.44
CA LYS A 114 16.36 1.07 -2.15
C LYS A 114 16.20 1.75 -0.81
N MET A 115 14.97 2.02 -0.41
CA MET A 115 14.65 2.64 0.88
C MET A 115 14.54 1.62 2.01
N LYS A 116 14.74 0.33 1.73
CA LYS A 116 14.58 -0.77 2.68
C LYS A 116 13.17 -0.87 3.24
N LEU A 117 12.18 -0.55 2.42
CA LEU A 117 10.76 -0.59 2.78
C LEU A 117 9.99 -1.67 2.03
N ALA A 118 10.63 -2.42 1.12
CA ALA A 118 9.94 -3.42 0.31
C ALA A 118 9.72 -4.71 1.08
N PHE A 119 8.48 -5.21 1.01
CA PHE A 119 8.16 -6.55 1.52
C PHE A 119 8.61 -7.59 0.48
N ASP A 120 9.43 -8.53 0.91
CA ASP A 120 9.90 -9.64 0.07
C ASP A 120 8.99 -10.84 0.25
N GLU A 121 8.42 -11.27 -0.88
CA GLU A 121 7.56 -12.45 -0.91
C GLU A 121 8.36 -13.73 -0.71
#